data_adf7400fe2aff915f188a18daa259b58
#
_entry.id   adf7400fe2aff915f188a18daa259b58
#
_cell.length_a   1.000
_cell.length_b   1.000
_cell.length_c   1.000
_cell.angle_alpha   90.00
_cell.angle_beta   90.00
_cell.angle_gamma   90.00
#
_symmetry.space_group_name_H-M   'P 1'
#
loop_
_entity.id
_entity.type
_entity.pdbx_description
1 polymer ?
#
loop_
_entity_poly.entity_id
_entity_poly.type
_entity_poly.pdbx_seq_one_letter_code
_entity_poly.pdbx_strand_id
1 'polypeptide(L)'
;PPRCAALRHDDAVFGRGVLGTHERAATTGTRGGEMRRSRLWESPVAQSVLPVVDGAASLRVSEEAIASVASWMAFEEFPPIGTAPLSPFDVGPERDRITAMTMLINTLNFAFTDFDSGERFEVDYRGARYADSEAMVASLHRALDTGVPILDGAWAANVDRSALKAIFNGSIEIPMLEERAEALNQVGAVLVERYGGSWGRWVASCAPALYASGDGLLERLPAEFPRFRDASTWNGQQVQIMKLAQLGLWSLHLRLAHDGVALLRDPHAATGFADYILPVAFEVMGIFSYSPELAARIESGTEILRDSVEEVELRAATIYAVTRLADEMNALRPASAQLIAPQVDYRLWKAYHATHRRHHLTRTVMY
;
A
#
# COMPACT_ATOMS: atom_id res chain seq x y z
N PRO A 1 -19.89 -30.63 -24.93
CA PRO A 1 -18.77 -29.76 -24.71
C PRO A 1 -18.95 -28.46 -25.48
N PRO A 2 -19.10 -27.31 -24.82
CA PRO A 2 -19.05 -26.04 -25.51
C PRO A 2 -17.62 -25.50 -25.48
N ARG A 3 -17.26 -24.92 -26.62
CA ARG A 3 -15.95 -24.39 -27.00
C ARG A 3 -15.68 -23.06 -26.28
N CYS A 4 -14.42 -22.86 -25.84
CA CYS A 4 -13.88 -21.57 -25.46
C CYS A 4 -14.00 -20.55 -26.61
N ALA A 5 -14.61 -19.39 -26.32
CA ALA A 5 -14.58 -18.23 -27.18
C ALA A 5 -13.44 -17.30 -26.73
N ALA A 6 -12.40 -17.21 -27.56
CA ALA A 6 -11.33 -16.26 -27.42
C ALA A 6 -11.85 -14.85 -27.78
N LEU A 7 -11.69 -13.89 -26.88
CA LEU A 7 -11.91 -12.49 -27.16
C LEU A 7 -10.75 -11.95 -28.01
N ARG A 8 -11.09 -11.49 -29.20
CA ARG A 8 -10.16 -10.84 -30.14
C ARG A 8 -10.02 -9.36 -29.73
N HIS A 9 -8.78 -8.90 -29.74
CA HIS A 9 -8.46 -7.48 -29.76
C HIS A 9 -8.90 -6.86 -31.08
N ASP A 10 -9.70 -5.80 -31.03
CA ASP A 10 -9.96 -4.93 -32.16
C ASP A 10 -8.98 -3.75 -32.14
N ASP A 11 -8.22 -3.65 -33.22
CA ASP A 11 -7.33 -2.54 -33.55
C ASP A 11 -8.15 -1.28 -33.88
N ALA A 12 -7.98 -0.21 -33.11
CA ALA A 12 -8.54 1.10 -33.43
C ALA A 12 -7.50 2.00 -34.12
N VAL A 13 -7.88 2.38 -35.32
CA VAL A 13 -7.26 3.21 -36.33
C VAL A 13 -6.75 4.56 -35.79
N PHE A 14 -5.47 4.88 -36.07
CA PHE A 14 -4.88 6.20 -35.91
C PHE A 14 -5.39 7.17 -36.99
N GLY A 15 -6.16 8.18 -36.59
CA GLY A 15 -6.50 9.35 -37.38
C GLY A 15 -5.39 10.41 -37.29
N ARG A 16 -4.83 10.80 -38.45
CA ARG A 16 -3.89 11.93 -38.57
C ARG A 16 -4.65 13.26 -38.47
N GLY A 17 -4.26 14.09 -37.48
CA GLY A 17 -4.75 15.47 -37.31
C GLY A 17 -3.59 16.47 -37.23
N VAL A 18 -3.49 17.26 -38.25
CA VAL A 18 -2.91 18.61 -38.47
C VAL A 18 -2.08 19.25 -37.37
N LEU A 19 -0.80 19.49 -37.69
CA LEU A 19 0.15 20.32 -36.97
C LEU A 19 -0.25 21.81 -37.02
N GLY A 20 -0.68 22.35 -35.89
CA GLY A 20 -0.75 23.80 -35.65
C GLY A 20 0.50 24.25 -34.89
N THR A 21 1.31 25.09 -35.53
CA THR A 21 2.47 25.76 -34.94
C THR A 21 2.02 26.84 -33.97
N HIS A 22 2.18 26.61 -32.65
CA HIS A 22 2.17 27.68 -31.65
C HIS A 22 3.60 28.00 -31.20
N GLU A 23 4.03 29.23 -31.50
CA GLU A 23 5.24 29.82 -30.99
C GLU A 23 5.22 29.86 -29.46
N ARG A 24 6.22 29.22 -28.85
CA ARG A 24 6.47 29.30 -27.40
C ARG A 24 7.26 30.56 -27.12
N ALA A 25 6.66 31.52 -26.44
CA ALA A 25 7.38 32.58 -25.76
C ALA A 25 8.22 31.96 -24.63
N ALA A 26 9.55 32.01 -24.78
CA ALA A 26 10.51 31.65 -23.75
C ALA A 26 10.51 32.71 -22.65
N THR A 27 9.87 32.49 -21.54
CA THR A 27 10.07 33.25 -20.31
C THR A 27 11.14 32.55 -19.48
N THR A 28 12.37 33.06 -19.56
CA THR A 28 13.44 32.77 -18.60
C THR A 28 13.12 33.46 -17.27
N GLY A 29 12.40 32.74 -16.38
CA GLY A 29 12.20 33.17 -15.02
C GLY A 29 13.08 32.35 -14.09
N THR A 30 14.05 33.01 -13.46
CA THR A 30 14.82 32.51 -12.31
C THR A 30 13.86 32.11 -11.19
N ARG A 31 13.68 30.81 -10.98
CA ARG A 31 12.86 30.25 -9.87
C ARG A 31 13.68 30.19 -8.59
N GLY A 32 13.79 31.30 -7.90
CA GLY A 32 14.11 31.37 -6.48
C GLY A 32 12.86 31.74 -5.68
N GLY A 33 11.82 30.91 -5.70
CA GLY A 33 10.64 31.03 -4.88
C GLY A 33 10.43 29.71 -4.17
N GLU A 34 10.27 29.71 -2.84
CA GLU A 34 9.79 28.56 -2.08
C GLU A 34 8.51 28.04 -2.75
N MET A 35 8.64 26.89 -3.41
CA MET A 35 7.51 26.20 -4.00
C MET A 35 6.58 25.85 -2.84
N ARG A 36 5.42 26.50 -2.75
CA ARG A 36 4.41 26.21 -1.73
C ARG A 36 4.06 24.74 -1.90
N ARG A 37 4.57 23.88 -1.02
CA ARG A 37 4.30 22.44 -1.06
C ARG A 37 2.81 22.22 -0.93
N SER A 38 2.27 21.29 -1.72
CA SER A 38 0.84 20.96 -1.64
C SER A 38 0.52 20.31 -0.28
N ARG A 39 -0.77 20.16 0.02
CA ARG A 39 -1.23 19.51 1.24
C ARG A 39 -0.78 18.05 1.38
N LEU A 40 -0.37 17.40 0.29
CA LEU A 40 0.18 16.05 0.31
C LEU A 40 1.50 15.97 1.10
N TRP A 41 2.23 17.08 1.21
CA TRP A 41 3.48 17.18 1.97
C TRP A 41 3.30 17.60 3.43
N GLU A 42 2.08 17.85 3.88
CA GLU A 42 1.80 18.12 5.30
C GLU A 42 1.94 16.86 6.17
N SER A 43 1.94 15.68 5.55
CA SER A 43 2.11 14.40 6.25
C SER A 43 3.50 14.29 6.90
N PRO A 44 3.58 13.96 8.21
CA PRO A 44 4.85 13.65 8.87
C PRO A 44 5.64 12.51 8.18
N VAL A 45 4.92 11.52 7.62
CA VAL A 45 5.52 10.45 6.82
C VAL A 45 6.20 11.03 5.59
N ALA A 46 5.50 11.85 4.77
CA ALA A 46 6.06 12.45 3.58
C ALA A 46 7.26 13.37 3.90
N GLN A 47 7.22 14.07 5.02
CA GLN A 47 8.33 14.93 5.43
C GLN A 47 9.55 14.13 5.88
N SER A 48 9.34 13.00 6.58
CA SER A 48 10.44 12.18 7.12
C SER A 48 11.31 11.53 6.05
N VAL A 49 10.78 11.33 4.85
CA VAL A 49 11.52 10.68 3.75
C VAL A 49 12.37 11.66 2.93
N LEU A 50 12.14 12.97 3.03
CA LEU A 50 12.86 13.96 2.21
C LEU A 50 14.38 13.91 2.40
N PRO A 51 14.93 13.91 3.63
CA PRO A 51 16.37 13.82 3.83
C PRO A 51 16.99 12.53 3.28
N VAL A 52 16.21 11.43 3.28
CA VAL A 52 16.66 10.15 2.74
C VAL A 52 16.83 10.25 1.23
N VAL A 53 15.83 10.78 0.54
CA VAL A 53 15.86 10.92 -0.93
C VAL A 53 16.97 11.87 -1.38
N ASP A 54 17.15 12.97 -0.67
CA ASP A 54 18.21 13.94 -0.96
C ASP A 54 19.63 13.36 -0.80
N GLY A 55 19.82 12.43 0.14
CA GLY A 55 21.10 11.81 0.45
C GLY A 55 21.25 10.36 -0.03
N ALA A 56 20.28 9.80 -0.76
CA ALA A 56 20.30 8.41 -1.19
C ALA A 56 21.50 8.09 -2.09
N ALA A 57 22.16 6.97 -1.79
CA ALA A 57 23.30 6.47 -2.56
C ALA A 57 22.92 5.27 -3.44
N SER A 58 21.94 4.48 -3.02
CA SER A 58 21.55 3.23 -3.68
C SER A 58 20.65 3.43 -4.89
N LEU A 59 19.96 4.56 -4.98
CA LEU A 59 19.10 4.90 -6.11
C LEU A 59 18.98 6.42 -6.32
N ARG A 60 18.47 6.76 -7.50
CA ARG A 60 18.12 8.15 -7.85
C ARG A 60 16.68 8.22 -8.33
N VAL A 61 16.00 9.31 -8.00
CA VAL A 61 14.65 9.63 -8.48
C VAL A 61 14.76 10.70 -9.56
N SER A 62 14.16 10.43 -10.72
CA SER A 62 14.15 11.38 -11.86
C SER A 62 12.91 12.24 -11.84
N GLU A 63 13.06 13.54 -11.52
CA GLU A 63 11.98 14.53 -11.60
C GLU A 63 11.46 14.70 -13.04
N GLU A 64 12.33 14.59 -14.04
CA GLU A 64 11.96 14.67 -15.45
C GLU A 64 11.04 13.50 -15.84
N ALA A 65 11.37 12.27 -15.38
CA ALA A 65 10.55 11.11 -15.62
C ALA A 65 9.20 11.21 -14.88
N ILE A 66 9.17 11.71 -13.65
CA ILE A 66 7.92 11.98 -12.92
C ILE A 66 7.04 12.95 -13.72
N ALA A 67 7.56 14.07 -14.17
CA ALA A 67 6.81 15.03 -14.98
C ALA A 67 6.32 14.43 -16.31
N SER A 68 7.15 13.60 -16.95
CA SER A 68 6.77 12.88 -18.17
C SER A 68 5.62 11.92 -17.92
N VAL A 69 5.67 11.11 -16.85
CA VAL A 69 4.60 10.18 -16.48
C VAL A 69 3.34 10.94 -16.10
N ALA A 70 3.44 12.00 -15.30
CA ALA A 70 2.31 12.84 -14.94
C ALA A 70 1.60 13.44 -16.15
N SER A 71 2.33 13.79 -17.21
CA SER A 71 1.80 14.43 -18.42
C SER A 71 0.73 13.62 -19.16
N TRP A 72 0.74 12.30 -19.02
CA TRP A 72 -0.28 11.41 -19.58
C TRP A 72 -1.19 10.79 -18.52
N MET A 73 -0.64 10.38 -17.36
CA MET A 73 -1.42 9.75 -16.29
C MET A 73 -2.46 10.71 -15.66
N ALA A 74 -2.21 12.02 -15.70
CA ALA A 74 -3.15 13.03 -15.21
C ALA A 74 -4.50 13.02 -15.95
N PHE A 75 -4.56 12.46 -17.15
CA PHE A 75 -5.80 12.38 -17.95
C PHE A 75 -6.51 11.03 -17.86
N GLU A 76 -5.96 10.10 -17.07
CA GLU A 76 -6.66 8.85 -16.78
C GLU A 76 -7.85 9.09 -15.84
N GLU A 77 -8.82 8.17 -15.91
CA GLU A 77 -9.95 8.16 -14.98
C GLU A 77 -9.55 7.51 -13.65
N PHE A 78 -9.83 8.21 -12.58
CA PHE A 78 -9.68 7.71 -11.22
C PHE A 78 -11.06 7.65 -10.56
N PRO A 79 -11.53 6.46 -10.13
CA PRO A 79 -12.82 6.35 -9.46
C PRO A 79 -12.87 7.25 -8.23
N PRO A 80 -13.99 7.96 -7.99
CA PRO A 80 -14.19 8.69 -6.76
C PRO A 80 -14.09 7.76 -5.54
N ILE A 81 -13.65 8.31 -4.40
CA ILE A 81 -13.54 7.57 -3.14
C ILE A 81 -14.91 6.99 -2.76
N GLY A 82 -14.94 5.71 -2.42
CA GLY A 82 -16.16 4.99 -2.02
C GLY A 82 -17.06 4.52 -3.18
N THR A 83 -16.66 4.71 -4.44
CA THR A 83 -17.48 4.26 -5.60
C THR A 83 -17.01 2.93 -6.20
N ALA A 84 -15.87 2.40 -5.77
CA ALA A 84 -15.40 1.10 -6.24
C ALA A 84 -16.38 -0.02 -5.82
N PRO A 85 -16.61 -1.03 -6.69
CA PRO A 85 -17.40 -2.20 -6.31
C PRO A 85 -16.85 -2.87 -5.05
N LEU A 86 -17.74 -3.38 -4.21
CA LEU A 86 -17.32 -4.17 -3.06
C LEU A 86 -16.58 -5.43 -3.51
N SER A 87 -15.58 -5.81 -2.74
CA SER A 87 -14.87 -7.07 -2.92
C SER A 87 -15.83 -8.25 -2.76
N PRO A 88 -15.64 -9.38 -3.49
CA PRO A 88 -16.34 -10.63 -3.21
C PRO A 88 -16.09 -11.15 -1.79
N PHE A 89 -15.10 -10.60 -1.11
CA PHE A 89 -14.75 -10.84 0.30
C PHE A 89 -15.33 -9.78 1.26
N ASP A 90 -16.42 -9.11 0.90
CA ASP A 90 -17.11 -8.20 1.82
C ASP A 90 -17.79 -8.97 2.96
N VAL A 91 -17.73 -8.42 4.18
CA VAL A 91 -18.29 -9.05 5.39
C VAL A 91 -19.67 -8.51 5.76
N GLY A 92 -20.29 -7.76 4.86
CA GLY A 92 -21.61 -7.14 5.09
C GLY A 92 -21.50 -5.73 5.70
N PRO A 93 -22.64 -5.12 6.06
CA PRO A 93 -22.73 -3.70 6.40
C PRO A 93 -22.37 -3.36 7.86
N GLU A 94 -22.14 -4.35 8.72
CA GLU A 94 -21.87 -4.12 10.14
C GLU A 94 -20.49 -3.50 10.34
N ARG A 95 -20.45 -2.27 10.85
CA ARG A 95 -19.21 -1.49 11.00
C ARG A 95 -18.13 -2.18 11.82
N ASP A 96 -18.51 -2.84 12.91
CA ASP A 96 -17.54 -3.55 13.75
C ASP A 96 -16.92 -4.73 13.01
N ARG A 97 -17.70 -5.47 12.22
CA ARG A 97 -17.19 -6.56 11.36
C ARG A 97 -16.28 -6.02 10.27
N ILE A 98 -16.68 -4.95 9.58
CA ILE A 98 -15.87 -4.28 8.55
C ILE A 98 -14.53 -3.85 9.17
N THR A 99 -14.57 -3.16 10.30
CA THR A 99 -13.37 -2.66 10.99
C THR A 99 -12.47 -3.82 11.40
N ALA A 100 -13.02 -4.84 12.06
CA ALA A 100 -12.26 -6.00 12.53
C ALA A 100 -11.61 -6.76 11.37
N MET A 101 -12.35 -7.02 10.28
CA MET A 101 -11.80 -7.72 9.10
C MET A 101 -10.73 -6.91 8.40
N THR A 102 -10.95 -5.62 8.19
CA THR A 102 -9.97 -4.74 7.55
C THR A 102 -8.66 -4.67 8.34
N MET A 103 -8.75 -4.52 9.65
CA MET A 103 -7.57 -4.46 10.51
C MET A 103 -6.88 -5.82 10.66
N LEU A 104 -7.64 -6.93 10.70
CA LEU A 104 -7.11 -8.29 10.66
C LEU A 104 -6.29 -8.54 9.39
N ILE A 105 -6.86 -8.23 8.22
CA ILE A 105 -6.17 -8.33 6.92
C ILE A 105 -4.85 -7.56 6.98
N ASN A 106 -4.86 -6.31 7.42
CA ASN A 106 -3.64 -5.49 7.45
C ASN A 106 -2.68 -5.87 8.58
N THR A 107 -3.12 -6.56 9.62
CA THR A 107 -2.22 -7.20 10.59
C THR A 107 -1.39 -8.31 9.94
N LEU A 108 -1.93 -9.00 8.94
CA LEU A 108 -1.33 -10.18 8.32
C LEU A 108 -0.83 -9.95 6.88
N ASN A 109 -0.90 -8.74 6.35
CA ASN A 109 -0.63 -8.44 4.93
C ASN A 109 0.87 -8.28 4.64
N PHE A 110 1.61 -9.38 4.69
CA PHE A 110 3.05 -9.44 4.38
C PHE A 110 3.44 -10.83 3.92
N ALA A 111 4.52 -10.95 3.14
CA ALA A 111 5.16 -12.20 2.73
C ALA A 111 4.19 -13.30 2.24
N PHE A 112 4.01 -13.42 0.94
CA PHE A 112 3.12 -14.43 0.32
C PHE A 112 3.84 -15.40 -0.60
N THR A 113 5.12 -15.17 -0.84
CA THR A 113 5.98 -15.99 -1.68
C THR A 113 7.06 -16.61 -0.81
N ASP A 114 7.29 -17.90 -0.95
CA ASP A 114 8.38 -18.58 -0.24
C ASP A 114 9.72 -18.00 -0.66
N PHE A 115 10.55 -17.66 0.33
CA PHE A 115 11.79 -16.94 0.11
C PHE A 115 12.89 -17.78 -0.58
N ASP A 116 12.79 -19.10 -0.47
CA ASP A 116 13.80 -20.01 -0.99
C ASP A 116 13.40 -20.61 -2.34
N SER A 117 12.14 -21.07 -2.47
CA SER A 117 11.63 -21.70 -3.69
C SER A 117 11.05 -20.70 -4.69
N GLY A 118 10.60 -19.54 -4.22
CA GLY A 118 9.85 -18.59 -5.04
C GLY A 118 8.40 -19.01 -5.31
N GLU A 119 7.92 -20.07 -4.66
CA GLU A 119 6.53 -20.52 -4.80
C GLU A 119 5.58 -19.57 -4.09
N ARG A 120 4.45 -19.28 -4.73
CA ARG A 120 3.41 -18.39 -4.20
C ARG A 120 2.42 -19.16 -3.34
N PHE A 121 1.95 -18.53 -2.28
CA PHE A 121 0.84 -19.03 -1.49
C PHE A 121 -0.47 -18.89 -2.29
N GLU A 122 -1.14 -20.01 -2.53
CA GLU A 122 -2.39 -20.09 -3.28
C GLU A 122 -3.41 -20.95 -2.56
N VAL A 123 -4.70 -20.62 -2.71
CA VAL A 123 -5.82 -21.41 -2.16
C VAL A 123 -6.98 -21.48 -3.13
N ASP A 124 -7.71 -22.58 -3.07
CA ASP A 124 -9.00 -22.72 -3.73
C ASP A 124 -10.12 -22.37 -2.73
N TYR A 125 -11.01 -21.46 -3.13
CA TYR A 125 -12.14 -21.05 -2.31
C TYR A 125 -13.34 -20.67 -3.17
N ARG A 126 -14.52 -21.19 -2.85
CA ARG A 126 -15.79 -20.95 -3.56
C ARG A 126 -15.69 -21.12 -5.09
N GLY A 127 -14.92 -22.12 -5.53
CA GLY A 127 -14.76 -22.46 -6.94
C GLY A 127 -13.80 -21.58 -7.74
N ALA A 128 -13.06 -20.69 -7.10
CA ALA A 128 -12.01 -19.89 -7.69
C ALA A 128 -10.65 -20.12 -6.99
N ARG A 129 -9.58 -19.92 -7.72
CA ARG A 129 -8.21 -19.98 -7.19
C ARG A 129 -7.69 -18.56 -6.97
N TYR A 130 -7.16 -18.33 -5.79
CA TYR A 130 -6.59 -17.04 -5.34
C TYR A 130 -5.12 -17.21 -5.03
N ALA A 131 -4.35 -16.15 -5.17
CA ALA A 131 -2.92 -16.12 -4.89
C ALA A 131 -2.56 -14.92 -3.99
N ASP A 132 -1.43 -15.01 -3.29
CA ASP A 132 -0.85 -13.96 -2.46
C ASP A 132 -1.84 -13.40 -1.41
N SER A 133 -1.99 -12.08 -1.34
CA SER A 133 -2.89 -11.42 -0.39
C SER A 133 -4.35 -11.81 -0.57
N GLU A 134 -4.79 -12.09 -1.80
CA GLU A 134 -6.15 -12.58 -2.04
C GLU A 134 -6.33 -13.99 -1.50
N ALA A 135 -5.31 -14.85 -1.59
CA ALA A 135 -5.33 -16.20 -0.99
C ALA A 135 -5.41 -16.13 0.54
N MET A 136 -4.68 -15.19 1.15
CA MET A 136 -4.80 -14.93 2.58
C MET A 136 -6.22 -14.50 2.95
N VAL A 137 -6.81 -13.55 2.23
CA VAL A 137 -8.18 -13.07 2.48
C VAL A 137 -9.19 -14.20 2.28
N ALA A 138 -9.07 -15.00 1.22
CA ALA A 138 -9.91 -16.17 0.97
C ALA A 138 -9.84 -17.20 2.12
N SER A 139 -8.63 -17.42 2.67
CA SER A 139 -8.43 -18.31 3.83
C SER A 139 -9.12 -17.78 5.08
N LEU A 140 -9.06 -16.47 5.34
CA LEU A 140 -9.77 -15.84 6.46
C LEU A 140 -11.28 -15.95 6.30
N HIS A 141 -11.81 -15.76 5.09
CA HIS A 141 -13.24 -15.96 4.83
C HIS A 141 -13.66 -17.42 4.99
N ARG A 142 -12.83 -18.36 4.54
CA ARG A 142 -13.06 -19.80 4.78
C ARG A 142 -13.14 -20.12 6.28
N ALA A 143 -12.28 -19.49 7.09
CA ALA A 143 -12.32 -19.63 8.55
C ALA A 143 -13.63 -19.07 9.14
N LEU A 144 -14.11 -17.92 8.67
CA LEU A 144 -15.41 -17.36 9.07
C LEU A 144 -16.57 -18.28 8.70
N ASP A 145 -16.57 -18.83 7.48
CA ASP A 145 -17.61 -19.76 7.00
C ASP A 145 -17.69 -21.04 7.88
N THR A 146 -16.57 -21.44 8.48
CA THR A 146 -16.49 -22.59 9.40
C THR A 146 -16.68 -22.23 10.87
N GLY A 147 -17.01 -20.96 11.16
CA GLY A 147 -17.34 -20.49 12.52
C GLY A 147 -16.13 -20.19 13.40
N VAL A 148 -14.92 -20.11 12.85
CA VAL A 148 -13.74 -19.65 13.61
C VAL A 148 -13.89 -18.16 13.96
N PRO A 149 -13.76 -17.75 15.24
CA PRO A 149 -14.04 -16.38 15.66
C PRO A 149 -12.86 -15.43 15.40
N ILE A 150 -12.34 -15.42 14.16
CA ILE A 150 -11.13 -14.67 13.77
C ILE A 150 -11.24 -13.14 13.93
N LEU A 151 -12.44 -12.61 14.08
CA LEU A 151 -12.70 -11.19 14.29
C LEU A 151 -12.70 -10.78 15.77
N ASP A 152 -12.57 -11.75 16.68
CA ASP A 152 -12.55 -11.50 18.13
C ASP A 152 -11.10 -11.26 18.59
N GLY A 153 -10.88 -10.15 19.29
CA GLY A 153 -9.58 -9.85 19.88
C GLY A 153 -9.11 -10.86 20.90
N ALA A 154 -10.02 -11.53 21.62
CA ALA A 154 -9.68 -12.60 22.56
C ALA A 154 -9.17 -13.86 21.84
N TRP A 155 -9.74 -14.18 20.68
CA TRP A 155 -9.21 -15.23 19.82
C TRP A 155 -7.81 -14.84 19.30
N ALA A 156 -7.66 -13.64 18.76
CA ALA A 156 -6.38 -13.15 18.25
C ALA A 156 -5.27 -13.17 19.31
N ALA A 157 -5.60 -12.84 20.57
CA ALA A 157 -4.64 -12.85 21.69
C ALA A 157 -4.12 -14.25 22.04
N ASN A 158 -4.79 -15.32 21.62
CA ASN A 158 -4.49 -16.70 22.05
C ASN A 158 -4.28 -17.68 20.87
N VAL A 159 -4.34 -17.19 19.63
CA VAL A 159 -4.15 -18.05 18.46
C VAL A 159 -2.70 -18.54 18.40
N ASP A 160 -2.53 -19.83 18.15
CA ASP A 160 -1.21 -20.45 17.98
C ASP A 160 -0.90 -20.74 16.50
N ARG A 161 0.35 -21.10 16.23
CA ARG A 161 0.84 -21.49 14.92
C ARG A 161 0.00 -22.63 14.31
N SER A 162 -0.43 -23.60 15.12
CA SER A 162 -1.19 -24.75 14.63
C SER A 162 -2.56 -24.35 14.11
N ALA A 163 -3.27 -23.49 14.85
CA ALA A 163 -4.56 -22.94 14.43
C ALA A 163 -4.42 -22.09 13.14
N LEU A 164 -3.38 -21.26 13.05
CA LEU A 164 -3.12 -20.49 11.83
C LEU A 164 -2.76 -21.38 10.64
N LYS A 165 -1.98 -22.44 10.85
CA LYS A 165 -1.67 -23.42 9.80
C LYS A 165 -2.94 -24.07 9.25
N ALA A 166 -3.91 -24.36 10.10
CA ALA A 166 -5.20 -24.93 9.67
C ALA A 166 -6.01 -23.90 8.85
N ILE A 167 -5.99 -22.61 9.24
CA ILE A 167 -6.66 -21.53 8.50
C ILE A 167 -5.99 -21.31 7.14
N PHE A 168 -4.64 -21.19 7.12
CA PHE A 168 -3.86 -20.93 5.92
C PHE A 168 -3.42 -22.21 5.21
N ASN A 169 -4.29 -23.23 5.18
CA ASN A 169 -4.07 -24.44 4.39
C ASN A 169 -4.17 -24.12 2.89
N GLY A 170 -3.05 -24.13 2.20
CA GLY A 170 -2.92 -23.76 0.78
C GLY A 170 -1.88 -24.58 0.04
N SER A 171 -1.38 -24.08 -1.10
CA SER A 171 -0.37 -24.73 -1.96
C SER A 171 0.95 -24.99 -1.24
N ILE A 172 1.37 -24.04 -0.41
CA ILE A 172 2.53 -24.07 0.47
C ILE A 172 2.12 -23.67 1.88
N GLU A 173 2.98 -23.87 2.86
CA GLU A 173 2.81 -23.19 4.16
C GLU A 173 3.01 -21.69 3.93
N ILE A 174 2.04 -20.86 4.33
CA ILE A 174 2.17 -19.41 4.18
C ILE A 174 3.45 -18.92 4.88
N PRO A 175 4.30 -18.14 4.20
CA PRO A 175 5.57 -17.70 4.79
C PRO A 175 5.39 -16.95 6.11
N MET A 176 6.37 -17.07 6.99
CA MET A 176 6.41 -16.36 8.28
C MET A 176 5.17 -16.63 9.15
N LEU A 177 4.77 -17.90 9.24
CA LEU A 177 3.55 -18.32 9.96
C LEU A 177 3.64 -18.04 11.47
N GLU A 178 4.83 -18.19 12.07
CA GLU A 178 5.05 -17.89 13.49
C GLU A 178 4.90 -16.39 13.75
N GLU A 179 5.52 -15.55 12.93
CA GLU A 179 5.44 -14.10 13.04
C GLU A 179 3.99 -13.59 12.84
N ARG A 180 3.17 -14.33 12.08
CA ARG A 180 1.73 -14.04 11.96
C ARG A 180 0.99 -14.32 13.27
N ALA A 181 1.32 -15.42 13.96
CA ALA A 181 0.75 -15.72 15.27
C ALA A 181 1.17 -14.66 16.31
N GLU A 182 2.45 -14.31 16.35
CA GLU A 182 2.96 -13.26 17.22
C GLU A 182 2.30 -11.90 16.96
N ALA A 183 2.14 -11.51 15.68
CA ALA A 183 1.46 -10.28 15.30
C ALA A 183 0.01 -10.23 15.80
N LEU A 184 -0.73 -11.33 15.65
CA LEU A 184 -2.11 -11.45 16.14
C LEU A 184 -2.16 -11.42 17.66
N ASN A 185 -1.27 -12.16 18.35
CA ASN A 185 -1.24 -12.19 19.82
C ASN A 185 -0.94 -10.80 20.38
N GLN A 186 0.02 -10.07 19.79
CA GLN A 186 0.34 -8.70 20.20
C GLN A 186 -0.85 -7.76 20.04
N VAL A 187 -1.51 -7.80 18.88
CA VAL A 187 -2.70 -6.98 18.61
C VAL A 187 -3.87 -7.38 19.51
N GLY A 188 -4.14 -8.67 19.62
CA GLY A 188 -5.23 -9.19 20.44
C GLY A 188 -5.07 -8.85 21.91
N ALA A 189 -3.87 -8.93 22.45
CA ALA A 189 -3.60 -8.57 23.84
C ALA A 189 -3.95 -7.09 24.13
N VAL A 190 -3.53 -6.17 23.27
CA VAL A 190 -3.88 -4.75 23.41
C VAL A 190 -5.38 -4.52 23.29
N LEU A 191 -6.04 -5.17 22.33
CA LEU A 191 -7.49 -5.07 22.15
C LEU A 191 -8.25 -5.56 23.38
N VAL A 192 -7.87 -6.71 23.94
CA VAL A 192 -8.53 -7.25 25.14
C VAL A 192 -8.31 -6.34 26.34
N GLU A 193 -7.06 -5.93 26.58
CA GLU A 193 -6.69 -5.12 27.73
C GLU A 193 -7.40 -3.74 27.74
N ARG A 194 -7.47 -3.07 26.57
CA ARG A 194 -7.85 -1.66 26.50
C ARG A 194 -9.18 -1.40 25.83
N TYR A 195 -9.62 -2.29 24.93
CA TYR A 195 -10.77 -2.04 24.03
C TYR A 195 -11.82 -3.15 24.08
N GLY A 196 -11.77 -4.04 25.10
CA GLY A 196 -12.71 -5.13 25.26
C GLY A 196 -12.75 -6.07 24.05
N GLY A 197 -11.61 -6.31 23.42
CA GLY A 197 -11.44 -7.18 22.25
C GLY A 197 -11.89 -6.59 20.92
N SER A 198 -12.23 -5.29 20.84
CA SER A 198 -12.89 -4.72 19.65
C SER A 198 -12.08 -3.61 18.98
N TRP A 199 -11.75 -3.80 17.69
CA TRP A 199 -11.22 -2.75 16.83
C TRP A 199 -12.20 -1.57 16.65
N GLY A 200 -13.51 -1.84 16.61
CA GLY A 200 -14.52 -0.79 16.51
C GLY A 200 -14.47 0.18 17.70
N ARG A 201 -14.24 -0.34 18.92
CA ARG A 201 -14.07 0.50 20.11
C ARG A 201 -12.78 1.31 20.07
N TRP A 202 -11.69 0.74 19.57
CA TRP A 202 -10.46 1.48 19.36
C TRP A 202 -10.67 2.64 18.38
N VAL A 203 -11.23 2.37 17.19
CA VAL A 203 -11.53 3.41 16.19
C VAL A 203 -12.43 4.51 16.77
N ALA A 204 -13.47 4.13 17.51
CA ALA A 204 -14.39 5.08 18.15
C ALA A 204 -13.74 5.95 19.23
N SER A 205 -12.62 5.51 19.79
CA SER A 205 -11.84 6.26 20.79
C SER A 205 -10.86 7.26 20.20
N CYS A 206 -10.63 7.22 18.88
CA CYS A 206 -9.71 8.11 18.19
C CYS A 206 -10.43 9.30 17.55
N ALA A 207 -9.71 10.38 17.31
CA ALA A 207 -10.19 11.43 16.42
C ALA A 207 -10.32 10.88 14.99
N PRO A 208 -11.40 11.24 14.24
CA PRO A 208 -11.64 10.72 12.88
C PRO A 208 -10.75 11.43 11.83
N ALA A 209 -9.44 11.30 11.99
CA ALA A 209 -8.40 11.85 11.15
C ALA A 209 -7.16 10.96 11.24
N LEU A 210 -6.27 11.04 10.27
CA LEU A 210 -4.94 10.41 10.37
C LEU A 210 -4.12 11.10 11.46
N TYR A 211 -4.14 12.43 11.45
CA TYR A 211 -3.38 13.26 12.40
C TYR A 211 -4.30 14.26 13.12
N ALA A 212 -4.21 14.28 14.45
CA ALA A 212 -5.04 15.14 15.32
C ALA A 212 -4.31 15.45 16.64
N SER A 213 -3.09 15.99 16.55
CA SER A 213 -2.30 16.38 17.74
C SER A 213 -2.08 15.25 18.75
N GLY A 214 -1.82 14.04 18.25
CA GLY A 214 -1.56 12.84 19.05
C GLY A 214 -2.78 11.92 19.24
N ASP A 215 -3.99 12.34 18.84
CA ASP A 215 -5.23 11.55 18.98
C ASP A 215 -5.75 11.01 17.64
N GLY A 216 -5.04 11.27 16.54
CA GLY A 216 -5.36 10.75 15.22
C GLY A 216 -5.12 9.25 15.08
N LEU A 217 -5.86 8.62 14.18
CA LEU A 217 -5.79 7.18 13.95
C LEU A 217 -4.37 6.70 13.59
N LEU A 218 -3.65 7.43 12.72
CA LEU A 218 -2.29 7.05 12.31
C LEU A 218 -1.25 7.42 13.37
N GLU A 219 -1.53 8.36 14.26
CA GLU A 219 -0.67 8.66 15.41
C GLU A 219 -0.79 7.59 16.48
N ARG A 220 -2.01 7.15 16.79
CA ARG A 220 -2.29 6.19 17.86
C ARG A 220 -2.03 4.75 17.46
N LEU A 221 -2.29 4.36 16.21
CA LEU A 221 -2.16 2.98 15.78
C LEU A 221 -0.75 2.41 16.03
N PRO A 222 0.36 3.01 15.54
CA PRO A 222 1.70 2.50 15.81
C PRO A 222 2.17 2.76 17.25
N ALA A 223 1.58 3.72 17.96
CA ALA A 223 1.91 4.00 19.37
C ALA A 223 1.36 2.93 20.31
N GLU A 224 0.15 2.44 20.04
CA GLU A 224 -0.56 1.49 20.88
C GLU A 224 -0.37 0.03 20.44
N PHE A 225 -0.23 -0.19 19.14
CA PHE A 225 -0.03 -1.52 18.53
C PHE A 225 1.34 -1.59 17.85
N PRO A 226 2.38 -2.09 18.54
CA PRO A 226 3.75 -2.16 18.00
C PRO A 226 3.86 -2.88 16.66
N ARG A 227 2.91 -3.80 16.36
CA ARG A 227 2.77 -4.47 15.06
C ARG A 227 2.76 -3.50 13.88
N PHE A 228 2.19 -2.31 14.06
CA PHE A 228 2.05 -1.29 13.01
C PHE A 228 3.16 -0.23 13.04
N ARG A 229 4.15 -0.37 13.92
CA ARG A 229 5.28 0.57 14.03
C ARG A 229 6.31 0.28 12.94
N ASP A 230 6.08 0.85 11.77
CA ASP A 230 6.93 0.73 10.60
C ASP A 230 7.75 2.02 10.43
N ALA A 231 8.87 2.06 11.16
CA ALA A 231 9.80 3.18 11.16
C ALA A 231 11.22 2.62 11.21
N SER A 232 12.14 3.30 10.53
CA SER A 232 13.55 2.96 10.42
C SER A 232 14.43 4.12 10.83
N THR A 233 15.73 3.88 10.97
CA THR A 233 16.73 4.93 11.20
C THR A 233 17.66 4.98 10.01
N TRP A 234 17.80 6.15 9.40
CA TRP A 234 18.73 6.41 8.31
C TRP A 234 19.66 7.57 8.68
N ASN A 235 20.97 7.32 8.71
CA ASN A 235 21.98 8.30 9.13
C ASN A 235 21.64 9.04 10.45
N GLY A 236 21.09 8.30 11.43
CA GLY A 236 20.71 8.85 12.73
C GLY A 236 19.37 9.59 12.77
N GLN A 237 18.67 9.71 11.64
CA GLN A 237 17.33 10.32 11.55
C GLN A 237 16.24 9.25 11.54
N GLN A 238 15.13 9.52 12.20
CA GLN A 238 13.96 8.64 12.18
C GLN A 238 13.19 8.84 10.86
N VAL A 239 12.90 7.74 10.19
CA VAL A 239 12.13 7.68 8.94
C VAL A 239 10.85 6.92 9.22
N GLN A 240 9.71 7.57 9.04
CA GLN A 240 8.41 6.96 9.22
C GLN A 240 7.91 6.45 7.86
N ILE A 241 7.58 5.19 7.77
CA ILE A 241 7.06 4.57 6.52
C ILE A 241 5.59 4.20 6.72
N MET A 242 5.27 3.51 7.83
CA MET A 242 3.90 3.24 8.29
C MET A 242 3.01 2.56 7.23
N LYS A 243 3.59 1.68 6.39
CA LYS A 243 2.89 1.09 5.23
C LYS A 243 1.57 0.43 5.62
N LEU A 244 1.61 -0.56 6.51
CA LEU A 244 0.40 -1.32 6.88
C LEU A 244 -0.57 -0.51 7.75
N ALA A 245 -0.08 0.42 8.55
CA ALA A 245 -0.92 1.33 9.30
C ALA A 245 -1.73 2.22 8.36
N GLN A 246 -1.07 2.87 7.41
CA GLN A 246 -1.73 3.73 6.42
C GLN A 246 -2.68 2.92 5.51
N LEU A 247 -2.23 1.77 4.99
CA LEU A 247 -3.03 0.91 4.12
C LEU A 247 -4.28 0.42 4.83
N GLY A 248 -4.18 0.01 6.10
CA GLY A 248 -5.33 -0.44 6.89
C GLY A 248 -6.36 0.65 7.11
N LEU A 249 -5.92 1.84 7.52
CA LEU A 249 -6.80 2.99 7.73
C LEU A 249 -7.42 3.50 6.42
N TRP A 250 -6.66 3.49 5.32
CA TRP A 250 -7.15 3.84 3.99
C TRP A 250 -8.19 2.83 3.49
N SER A 251 -7.92 1.53 3.60
CA SER A 251 -8.86 0.47 3.21
C SER A 251 -10.16 0.56 3.99
N LEU A 252 -10.07 0.84 5.30
CA LEU A 252 -11.24 1.04 6.15
C LEU A 252 -12.03 2.30 5.73
N HIS A 253 -11.32 3.41 5.45
CA HIS A 253 -11.96 4.63 4.94
C HIS A 253 -12.70 4.39 3.63
N LEU A 254 -12.08 3.70 2.66
CA LEU A 254 -12.72 3.37 1.38
C LEU A 254 -13.97 2.53 1.57
N ARG A 255 -13.88 1.48 2.41
CA ARG A 255 -15.01 0.59 2.65
C ARG A 255 -16.18 1.30 3.35
N LEU A 256 -15.90 2.13 4.33
CA LEU A 256 -16.93 2.92 5.01
C LEU A 256 -17.49 4.04 4.13
N ALA A 257 -16.68 4.64 3.27
CA ALA A 257 -17.12 5.66 2.32
C ALA A 257 -18.13 5.09 1.29
N HIS A 258 -18.01 3.80 0.93
CA HIS A 258 -19.01 3.12 0.10
C HIS A 258 -20.41 3.15 0.75
N ASP A 259 -20.47 3.08 2.07
CA ASP A 259 -21.72 3.17 2.85
C ASP A 259 -22.06 4.63 3.27
N GLY A 260 -21.39 5.61 2.66
CA GLY A 260 -21.62 7.05 2.92
C GLY A 260 -20.99 7.57 4.23
N VAL A 261 -20.04 6.82 4.82
CA VAL A 261 -19.38 7.20 6.07
C VAL A 261 -17.94 7.64 5.82
N ALA A 262 -17.64 8.93 6.03
CA ALA A 262 -16.29 9.47 5.97
C ALA A 262 -15.55 9.22 7.29
N LEU A 263 -14.66 8.22 7.34
CA LEU A 263 -13.83 7.96 8.51
C LEU A 263 -12.76 9.04 8.72
N LEU A 264 -12.07 9.43 7.63
CA LEU A 264 -10.94 10.36 7.68
C LEU A 264 -11.36 11.76 7.19
N ARG A 265 -11.04 12.78 7.98
CA ARG A 265 -11.23 14.20 7.60
C ARG A 265 -10.05 14.72 6.75
N ASP A 266 -8.91 14.05 6.85
CA ASP A 266 -7.63 14.40 6.22
C ASP A 266 -7.05 13.26 5.36
N PRO A 267 -7.84 12.61 4.47
CA PRO A 267 -7.35 11.48 3.68
C PRO A 267 -6.17 11.84 2.76
N HIS A 268 -6.01 13.14 2.45
CA HIS A 268 -4.88 13.66 1.69
C HIS A 268 -3.53 13.57 2.43
N ALA A 269 -3.55 13.37 3.75
CA ALA A 269 -2.33 13.19 4.55
C ALA A 269 -1.79 11.74 4.51
N ALA A 270 -2.52 10.79 3.90
CA ALA A 270 -1.98 9.47 3.59
C ALA A 270 -0.99 9.57 2.42
N THR A 271 0.09 8.79 2.48
CA THR A 271 1.13 8.74 1.44
C THR A 271 1.02 7.48 0.58
N GLY A 272 1.99 7.23 -0.30
CA GLY A 272 2.17 5.94 -0.95
C GLY A 272 2.51 4.83 0.06
N PHE A 273 2.07 3.62 -0.24
CA PHE A 273 2.26 2.44 0.60
C PHE A 273 3.48 1.65 0.14
N ALA A 274 4.67 2.06 0.60
CA ALA A 274 5.96 1.54 0.15
C ALA A 274 6.08 0.02 0.35
N ASP A 275 5.73 -0.73 -0.69
CA ASP A 275 5.89 -2.17 -0.83
C ASP A 275 6.97 -2.51 -1.87
N TYR A 276 7.07 -3.78 -2.27
CA TYR A 276 8.03 -4.25 -3.26
C TYR A 276 7.55 -4.09 -4.72
N ILE A 277 6.28 -3.76 -4.99
CA ILE A 277 5.73 -3.62 -6.33
C ILE A 277 5.96 -2.22 -6.91
N LEU A 278 5.76 -1.18 -6.11
CA LEU A 278 5.91 0.20 -6.58
C LEU A 278 7.32 0.53 -7.09
N PRO A 279 8.42 0.08 -6.44
CA PRO A 279 9.76 0.25 -6.99
C PRO A 279 9.92 -0.32 -8.39
N VAL A 280 9.29 -1.48 -8.69
CA VAL A 280 9.29 -2.06 -10.05
C VAL A 280 8.57 -1.16 -11.04
N ALA A 281 7.41 -0.61 -10.66
CA ALA A 281 6.68 0.34 -11.49
C ALA A 281 7.55 1.57 -11.82
N PHE A 282 8.20 2.12 -10.82
CA PHE A 282 9.04 3.31 -10.98
C PHE A 282 10.31 3.04 -11.80
N GLU A 283 10.92 1.87 -11.66
CA GLU A 283 12.04 1.46 -12.51
C GLU A 283 11.61 1.35 -13.98
N VAL A 284 10.49 0.66 -14.24
CA VAL A 284 9.95 0.49 -15.61
C VAL A 284 9.61 1.82 -16.25
N MET A 285 9.10 2.78 -15.49
CA MET A 285 8.77 4.13 -15.97
C MET A 285 9.98 5.06 -16.03
N GLY A 286 11.19 4.59 -15.68
CA GLY A 286 12.42 5.39 -15.67
C GLY A 286 12.46 6.44 -14.56
N ILE A 287 11.54 6.38 -13.58
CA ILE A 287 11.54 7.25 -12.41
C ILE A 287 12.66 6.87 -11.46
N PHE A 288 12.91 5.55 -11.27
CA PHE A 288 14.03 5.05 -10.48
C PHE A 288 15.18 4.59 -11.37
N SER A 289 16.40 4.92 -10.95
CA SER A 289 17.63 4.31 -11.43
C SER A 289 18.44 3.82 -10.23
N TYR A 290 18.72 2.52 -10.18
CA TYR A 290 19.46 1.89 -9.10
C TYR A 290 20.97 2.04 -9.28
N SER A 291 21.73 2.04 -8.18
CA SER A 291 23.16 1.81 -8.23
C SER A 291 23.45 0.44 -8.84
N PRO A 292 24.64 0.22 -9.46
CA PRO A 292 25.02 -1.09 -9.99
C PRO A 292 24.92 -2.21 -8.95
N GLU A 293 25.25 -1.91 -7.70
CA GLU A 293 25.26 -2.86 -6.58
C GLU A 293 23.81 -3.26 -6.22
N LEU A 294 22.90 -2.29 -6.07
CA LEU A 294 21.49 -2.56 -5.78
C LEU A 294 20.83 -3.30 -6.94
N ALA A 295 21.08 -2.87 -8.18
CA ALA A 295 20.54 -3.53 -9.38
C ALA A 295 20.98 -5.00 -9.43
N ALA A 296 22.26 -5.29 -9.18
CA ALA A 296 22.79 -6.66 -9.17
C ALA A 296 22.15 -7.53 -8.07
N ARG A 297 21.88 -6.98 -6.89
CA ARG A 297 21.20 -7.69 -5.78
C ARG A 297 19.76 -8.03 -6.14
N ILE A 298 19.02 -7.08 -6.73
CA ILE A 298 17.64 -7.30 -7.18
C ILE A 298 17.61 -8.38 -8.27
N GLU A 299 18.47 -8.27 -9.28
CA GLU A 299 18.52 -9.22 -10.41
C GLU A 299 18.89 -10.64 -9.97
N SER A 300 19.84 -10.78 -9.04
CA SER A 300 20.22 -12.08 -8.49
C SER A 300 19.21 -12.67 -7.50
N GLY A 301 18.23 -11.88 -7.01
CA GLY A 301 17.34 -12.28 -5.92
C GLY A 301 18.05 -12.37 -4.57
N THR A 302 19.17 -11.65 -4.40
CA THR A 302 19.87 -11.60 -3.12
C THR A 302 19.06 -10.80 -2.11
N GLU A 303 18.83 -11.38 -0.93
CA GLU A 303 18.07 -10.72 0.14
C GLU A 303 18.69 -9.39 0.54
N ILE A 304 17.86 -8.35 0.59
CA ILE A 304 18.18 -7.03 1.12
C ILE A 304 17.64 -7.00 2.54
N LEU A 305 18.51 -6.81 3.52
CA LEU A 305 18.10 -6.85 4.93
C LEU A 305 17.13 -5.71 5.24
N ARG A 306 16.10 -6.01 6.01
CA ARG A 306 15.23 -4.98 6.60
C ARG A 306 16.06 -3.97 7.38
N ASP A 307 15.67 -2.70 7.31
CA ASP A 307 16.34 -1.56 7.94
C ASP A 307 17.78 -1.32 7.43
N SER A 308 18.22 -2.01 6.36
CA SER A 308 19.47 -1.64 5.67
C SER A 308 19.30 -0.31 4.95
N VAL A 309 20.41 0.32 4.61
CA VAL A 309 20.42 1.59 3.89
C VAL A 309 19.62 1.47 2.57
N GLU A 310 19.86 0.41 1.82
CA GLU A 310 19.19 0.17 0.53
C GLU A 310 17.68 -0.02 0.68
N GLU A 311 17.24 -0.77 1.70
CA GLU A 311 15.81 -1.01 1.93
C GLU A 311 15.11 0.28 2.35
N VAL A 312 15.70 1.06 3.25
CA VAL A 312 15.15 2.33 3.70
C VAL A 312 15.10 3.35 2.56
N GLU A 313 16.15 3.44 1.75
CA GLU A 313 16.21 4.34 0.59
C GLU A 313 15.15 3.96 -0.46
N LEU A 314 14.97 2.66 -0.78
CA LEU A 314 13.95 2.19 -1.70
C LEU A 314 12.54 2.59 -1.25
N ARG A 315 12.23 2.37 0.03
CA ARG A 315 10.91 2.65 0.57
C ARG A 315 10.66 4.16 0.72
N ALA A 316 11.65 4.91 1.15
CA ALA A 316 11.56 6.36 1.24
C ALA A 316 11.37 7.01 -0.14
N ALA A 317 12.15 6.57 -1.13
CA ALA A 317 12.01 7.03 -2.51
C ALA A 317 10.65 6.67 -3.09
N THR A 318 10.07 5.52 -2.73
CA THR A 318 8.73 5.10 -3.16
C THR A 318 7.67 6.07 -2.66
N ILE A 319 7.68 6.41 -1.36
CA ILE A 319 6.76 7.41 -0.79
C ILE A 319 6.92 8.75 -1.48
N TYR A 320 8.17 9.19 -1.65
CA TYR A 320 8.49 10.44 -2.34
C TYR A 320 7.93 10.45 -3.77
N ALA A 321 8.23 9.42 -4.57
CA ALA A 321 7.85 9.37 -5.97
C ALA A 321 6.32 9.34 -6.17
N VAL A 322 5.57 8.58 -5.35
CA VAL A 322 4.09 8.60 -5.38
C VAL A 322 3.56 10.01 -5.08
N THR A 323 4.10 10.66 -4.03
CA THR A 323 3.65 11.99 -3.61
C THR A 323 3.96 13.04 -4.68
N ARG A 324 5.17 13.01 -5.24
CA ARG A 324 5.57 13.91 -6.32
C ARG A 324 4.75 13.69 -7.59
N LEU A 325 4.51 12.43 -7.95
CA LEU A 325 3.68 12.10 -9.11
C LEU A 325 2.26 12.63 -8.93
N ALA A 326 1.67 12.45 -7.75
CA ALA A 326 0.36 12.99 -7.44
C ALA A 326 0.33 14.55 -7.54
N ASP A 327 1.37 15.23 -7.07
CA ASP A 327 1.50 16.69 -7.19
C ASP A 327 1.57 17.15 -8.66
N GLU A 328 2.43 16.52 -9.45
CA GLU A 328 2.58 16.86 -10.87
C GLU A 328 1.29 16.59 -11.66
N MET A 329 0.62 15.47 -11.37
CA MET A 329 -0.69 15.17 -11.95
C MET A 329 -1.73 16.23 -11.56
N ASN A 330 -1.75 16.63 -10.30
CA ASN A 330 -2.68 17.63 -9.77
C ASN A 330 -2.45 19.02 -10.37
N ALA A 331 -1.22 19.36 -10.75
CA ALA A 331 -0.94 20.60 -11.48
C ALA A 331 -1.62 20.66 -12.86
N LEU A 332 -1.96 19.50 -13.43
CA LEU A 332 -2.62 19.35 -14.74
C LEU A 332 -4.14 19.10 -14.61
N ARG A 333 -4.65 18.84 -13.42
CA ARG A 333 -6.06 18.49 -13.16
C ARG A 333 -6.83 19.68 -12.58
N PRO A 334 -8.14 19.79 -12.90
CA PRO A 334 -8.97 20.81 -12.26
C PRO A 334 -9.10 20.58 -10.76
N ALA A 335 -9.34 21.64 -10.01
CA ALA A 335 -9.46 21.60 -8.54
C ALA A 335 -10.51 20.59 -8.02
N SER A 336 -11.57 20.34 -8.80
CA SER A 336 -12.63 19.37 -8.49
C SER A 336 -12.23 17.90 -8.71
N ALA A 337 -11.08 17.64 -9.34
CA ALA A 337 -10.61 16.29 -9.68
C ALA A 337 -9.18 16.03 -9.18
N GLN A 338 -8.78 16.69 -8.12
CA GLN A 338 -7.49 16.49 -7.47
C GLN A 338 -7.41 15.08 -6.88
N LEU A 339 -6.23 14.48 -6.99
CA LEU A 339 -5.91 13.16 -6.48
C LEU A 339 -5.15 13.24 -5.16
N ILE A 340 -5.21 12.17 -4.40
CA ILE A 340 -4.36 11.95 -3.23
C ILE A 340 -3.41 10.78 -3.51
N ALA A 341 -2.30 10.72 -2.81
CA ALA A 341 -1.25 9.73 -3.02
C ALA A 341 -1.75 8.27 -3.06
N PRO A 342 -2.66 7.81 -2.17
CA PRO A 342 -3.20 6.45 -2.23
C PRO A 342 -3.94 6.07 -3.52
N GLN A 343 -4.55 7.02 -4.23
CA GLN A 343 -5.21 6.74 -5.51
C GLN A 343 -4.19 6.47 -6.62
N VAL A 344 -3.10 7.24 -6.63
CA VAL A 344 -1.98 7.05 -7.56
C VAL A 344 -1.25 5.74 -7.26
N ASP A 345 -0.98 5.48 -5.99
CA ASP A 345 -0.41 4.22 -5.50
C ASP A 345 -1.19 3.00 -6.01
N TYR A 346 -2.48 2.94 -5.72
CA TYR A 346 -3.34 1.83 -6.13
C TYR A 346 -3.36 1.63 -7.66
N ARG A 347 -3.36 2.74 -8.43
CA ARG A 347 -3.30 2.67 -9.90
C ARG A 347 -2.00 2.01 -10.38
N LEU A 348 -0.87 2.37 -9.78
CA LEU A 348 0.43 1.80 -10.10
C LEU A 348 0.51 0.35 -9.66
N TRP A 349 0.14 0.05 -8.42
CA TRP A 349 0.14 -1.30 -7.88
C TRP A 349 -0.71 -2.24 -8.75
N LYS A 350 -1.93 -1.84 -9.10
CA LYS A 350 -2.84 -2.63 -9.96
C LYS A 350 -2.24 -2.92 -11.34
N ALA A 351 -1.49 -1.99 -11.91
CA ALA A 351 -0.86 -2.18 -13.20
C ALA A 351 0.35 -3.12 -13.17
N TYR A 352 1.07 -3.15 -12.05
CA TYR A 352 2.38 -3.79 -11.99
C TYR A 352 2.47 -5.03 -11.08
N HIS A 353 1.49 -5.30 -10.20
CA HIS A 353 1.53 -6.46 -9.29
C HIS A 353 1.57 -7.82 -10.00
N ALA A 354 1.10 -7.90 -11.23
CA ALA A 354 1.15 -9.11 -12.06
C ALA A 354 2.35 -9.14 -13.03
N THR A 355 3.29 -8.19 -12.90
CA THR A 355 4.50 -8.19 -13.73
C THR A 355 5.43 -9.35 -13.33
N HIS A 356 6.13 -9.91 -14.31
CA HIS A 356 7.15 -10.95 -14.06
C HIS A 356 8.54 -10.37 -13.77
N ARG A 357 8.66 -9.05 -13.63
CA ARG A 357 9.93 -8.44 -13.24
C ARG A 357 10.25 -8.75 -11.80
N ARG A 358 11.52 -8.97 -11.52
CA ARG A 358 12.01 -9.17 -10.17
C ARG A 358 11.88 -7.87 -9.37
N HIS A 359 11.46 -8.00 -8.14
CA HIS A 359 11.48 -6.95 -7.14
C HIS A 359 12.58 -7.23 -6.12
N HIS A 360 12.92 -6.26 -5.29
CA HIS A 360 13.80 -6.49 -4.16
C HIS A 360 13.18 -7.51 -3.20
N LEU A 361 14.03 -8.37 -2.66
CA LEU A 361 13.64 -9.43 -1.71
C LEU A 361 14.06 -9.01 -0.31
N THR A 362 13.09 -8.85 0.59
CA THR A 362 13.33 -8.53 2.00
C THR A 362 12.43 -9.39 2.88
N ARG A 363 13.05 -10.12 3.81
CA ARG A 363 12.29 -10.88 4.81
C ARG A 363 11.81 -9.94 5.91
N THR A 364 10.54 -9.57 5.87
CA THR A 364 9.96 -8.59 6.79
C THR A 364 8.48 -8.85 7.03
N VAL A 365 8.02 -8.42 8.20
CA VAL A 365 6.58 -8.40 8.56
C VAL A 365 5.91 -7.07 8.18
N MET A 366 6.64 -6.09 7.63
CA MET A 366 6.13 -4.74 7.40
C MET A 366 5.47 -4.55 6.03
N TYR A 367 5.72 -5.47 5.05
CA TYR A 367 5.10 -5.37 3.71
C TYR A 367 5.18 -6.68 2.94
#